data_d61e6673397275875a89d0fbc9e175f4
#
_entry.id   d61e6673397275875a89d0fbc9e175f4
#
_cell.length_a   1.000
_cell.length_b   1.000
_cell.length_c   1.000
_cell.angle_alpha   90.00
_cell.angle_beta   90.00
_cell.angle_gamma   90.00
#
_symmetry.space_group_name_H-M   'P 1'
#
loop_
_entity.id
_entity.type
_entity.pdbx_description
1 polymer ?
#
loop_
_entity_poly.entity_id
_entity_poly.type
_entity_poly.pdbx_seq_one_letter_code
_entity_poly.pdbx_strand_id
1 'polypeptide(L)'
;MKNGKYVILCIDDDKDVIDSLRVILESNNYIMVEAFSAEEGLKKYTASNPDFVIVDLMMESVDAGRAFVKELQILNNKAPIYMLSSVGDSLASNIDFSELGLTGVFQKPLDINTLLSTLKIKLK
;
A
#
# COMPACT_ATOMS: atom_id res chain seq x y z
N MET A 1 8.50 -9.50 9.00
CA MET A 1 9.42 -10.14 8.03
C MET A 1 9.13 -11.62 7.95
N LYS A 2 9.39 -12.20 6.82
CA LYS A 2 9.21 -13.63 6.61
C LYS A 2 10.41 -14.16 5.85
N ASN A 3 11.06 -15.19 6.38
CA ASN A 3 12.26 -15.81 5.79
C ASN A 3 13.37 -14.79 5.49
N GLY A 4 13.53 -13.78 6.36
CA GLY A 4 14.55 -12.76 6.21
C GLY A 4 14.21 -11.67 5.21
N LYS A 5 12.99 -11.65 4.65
CA LYS A 5 12.54 -10.65 3.69
C LYS A 5 11.38 -9.84 4.26
N TYR A 6 11.32 -8.57 3.90
CA TYR A 6 10.18 -7.73 4.26
C TYR A 6 8.94 -8.09 3.43
N VAL A 7 7.78 -8.04 4.08
CA VAL A 7 6.49 -8.37 3.47
C VAL A 7 5.76 -7.08 3.14
N ILE A 8 5.36 -6.94 1.88
CA ILE A 8 4.66 -5.75 1.37
C ILE A 8 3.25 -6.17 0.96
N LEU A 9 2.26 -5.60 1.60
CA LEU A 9 0.86 -5.83 1.22
C LEU A 9 0.45 -4.75 0.22
N CYS A 10 0.00 -5.17 -0.97
CA CYS A 10 -0.43 -4.28 -2.04
C CYS A 10 -1.91 -4.50 -2.33
N ILE A 11 -2.70 -3.44 -2.26
CA ILE A 11 -4.15 -3.49 -2.42
C ILE A 11 -4.55 -2.55 -3.56
N ASP A 12 -5.06 -3.12 -4.65
CA ASP A 12 -5.51 -2.38 -5.83
C ASP A 12 -6.44 -3.29 -6.61
N ASP A 13 -7.55 -2.78 -7.13
CA ASP A 13 -8.47 -3.59 -7.93
C ASP A 13 -8.00 -3.75 -9.38
N ASP A 14 -6.95 -3.04 -9.78
CA ASP A 14 -6.35 -3.16 -11.10
C ASP A 14 -5.27 -4.24 -11.09
N LYS A 15 -5.57 -5.34 -11.78
CA LYS A 15 -4.65 -6.48 -11.86
C LYS A 15 -3.30 -6.09 -12.48
N ASP A 16 -3.30 -5.17 -13.46
CA ASP A 16 -2.06 -4.74 -14.11
C ASP A 16 -1.13 -4.01 -13.13
N VAL A 17 -1.70 -3.19 -12.25
CA VAL A 17 -0.91 -2.53 -11.21
C VAL A 17 -0.32 -3.56 -10.24
N ILE A 18 -1.14 -4.51 -9.81
CA ILE A 18 -0.69 -5.57 -8.91
C ILE A 18 0.42 -6.40 -9.55
N ASP A 19 0.26 -6.79 -10.82
CA ASP A 19 1.28 -7.58 -11.53
C ASP A 19 2.60 -6.80 -11.67
N SER A 20 2.52 -5.50 -11.97
CA SER A 20 3.71 -4.64 -12.08
C SER A 20 4.44 -4.51 -10.73
N LEU A 21 3.69 -4.32 -9.65
CA LEU A 21 4.28 -4.25 -8.31
C LEU A 21 4.96 -5.56 -7.94
N ARG A 22 4.33 -6.70 -8.29
CA ARG A 22 4.91 -8.01 -8.00
C ARG A 22 6.26 -8.19 -8.67
N VAL A 23 6.36 -7.86 -9.95
CA VAL A 23 7.63 -7.97 -10.68
C VAL A 23 8.72 -7.13 -10.00
N ILE A 24 8.40 -5.88 -9.67
CA ILE A 24 9.35 -4.97 -9.05
C ILE A 24 9.78 -5.47 -7.67
N LEU A 25 8.83 -5.83 -6.83
CA LEU A 25 9.11 -6.19 -5.45
C LEU A 25 9.83 -7.53 -5.35
N GLU A 26 9.35 -8.53 -6.07
CA GLU A 26 9.98 -9.86 -6.01
C GLU A 26 11.37 -9.87 -6.62
N SER A 27 11.62 -9.05 -7.64
CA SER A 27 12.96 -8.89 -8.22
C SER A 27 13.96 -8.22 -7.27
N ASN A 28 13.47 -7.57 -6.22
CA ASN A 28 14.30 -6.84 -5.27
C ASN A 28 14.25 -7.45 -3.86
N ASN A 29 13.94 -8.73 -3.77
CA ASN A 29 13.99 -9.51 -2.52
C ASN A 29 12.93 -9.11 -1.50
N TYR A 30 11.78 -8.61 -1.95
CA TYR A 30 10.62 -8.40 -1.09
C TYR A 30 9.61 -9.52 -1.33
N ILE A 31 8.81 -9.82 -0.31
CA ILE A 31 7.67 -10.72 -0.45
C ILE A 31 6.44 -9.84 -0.66
N MET A 32 5.69 -10.09 -1.73
CA MET A 32 4.47 -9.35 -2.00
C MET A 32 3.24 -10.19 -1.66
N VAL A 33 2.31 -9.58 -0.94
CA VAL A 33 0.98 -10.14 -0.69
C VAL A 33 -0.02 -9.24 -1.42
N GLU A 34 -0.89 -9.83 -2.22
CA GLU A 34 -1.83 -9.08 -3.04
C GLU A 34 -3.26 -9.13 -2.49
N ALA A 35 -4.00 -8.05 -2.70
CA ALA A 35 -5.42 -7.99 -2.43
C ALA A 35 -6.09 -7.08 -3.46
N PHE A 36 -7.29 -7.44 -3.90
CA PHE A 36 -8.00 -6.72 -4.95
C PHE A 36 -9.18 -5.91 -4.43
N SER A 37 -9.39 -5.91 -3.11
CA SER A 37 -10.43 -5.13 -2.46
C SER A 37 -10.01 -4.78 -1.04
N ALA A 38 -10.71 -3.82 -0.42
CA ALA A 38 -10.46 -3.45 0.97
C ALA A 38 -10.72 -4.62 1.91
N GLU A 39 -11.80 -5.36 1.68
CA GLU A 39 -12.15 -6.52 2.51
C GLU A 39 -11.07 -7.60 2.43
N GLU A 40 -10.63 -7.92 1.23
CA GLU A 40 -9.54 -8.87 1.04
C GLU A 40 -8.25 -8.36 1.67
N GLY A 41 -8.00 -7.05 1.56
CA GLY A 41 -6.84 -6.40 2.16
C GLY A 41 -6.78 -6.59 3.66
N LEU A 42 -7.90 -6.46 4.35
CA LEU A 42 -7.95 -6.67 5.79
C LEU A 42 -7.65 -8.12 6.17
N LYS A 43 -8.19 -9.07 5.41
CA LYS A 43 -7.90 -10.49 5.63
C LYS A 43 -6.43 -10.80 5.43
N LYS A 44 -5.84 -10.27 4.36
CA LYS A 44 -4.42 -10.47 4.06
C LYS A 44 -3.52 -9.77 5.08
N TYR A 45 -3.91 -8.59 5.55
CA TYR A 45 -3.18 -7.87 6.60
C TYR A 45 -3.06 -8.73 7.85
N THR A 46 -4.17 -9.27 8.31
CA THR A 46 -4.20 -10.09 9.52
C THR A 46 -3.39 -11.37 9.35
N ALA A 47 -3.49 -12.00 8.18
CA ALA A 47 -2.82 -13.28 7.92
C ALA A 47 -1.31 -13.12 7.71
N SER A 48 -0.87 -12.02 7.08
CA SER A 48 0.52 -11.86 6.67
C SER A 48 1.36 -10.99 7.59
N ASN A 49 0.73 -10.15 8.40
CA ASN A 49 1.42 -9.19 9.27
C ASN A 49 2.49 -8.41 8.48
N PRO A 50 2.09 -7.59 7.51
CA PRO A 50 3.03 -6.96 6.59
C PRO A 50 3.90 -5.91 7.27
N ASP A 51 5.06 -5.66 6.67
CA ASP A 51 5.99 -4.63 7.13
C ASP A 51 5.73 -3.27 6.46
N PHE A 52 4.97 -3.27 5.37
CA PHE A 52 4.65 -2.05 4.59
C PHE A 52 3.36 -2.31 3.83
N VAL A 53 2.51 -1.28 3.70
CA VAL A 53 1.22 -1.39 3.03
C VAL A 53 1.12 -0.34 1.93
N ILE A 54 0.71 -0.77 0.74
CA ILE A 54 0.43 0.10 -0.40
C ILE A 54 -1.03 -0.11 -0.76
N VAL A 55 -1.84 0.95 -0.73
CA VAL A 55 -3.28 0.88 -0.99
C VAL A 55 -3.70 1.91 -2.03
N ASP A 56 -4.51 1.50 -3.02
CA ASP A 56 -5.04 2.41 -4.04
C ASP A 56 -6.12 3.32 -3.43
N LEU A 57 -5.99 4.63 -3.68
CA LEU A 57 -6.94 5.63 -3.21
C LEU A 57 -8.34 5.41 -3.78
N MET A 58 -8.42 5.02 -5.05
CA MET A 58 -9.68 4.91 -5.77
C MET A 58 -10.19 3.48 -5.90
N MET A 59 -9.71 2.58 -5.06
CA MET A 59 -10.16 1.19 -5.07
C MET A 59 -11.64 1.11 -4.69
N GLU A 60 -12.47 0.47 -5.51
CA GLU A 60 -13.92 0.36 -5.34
C GLU A 60 -14.58 1.74 -5.19
N SER A 61 -14.16 2.50 -4.18
CA SER A 61 -14.59 3.86 -3.91
C SER A 61 -13.56 4.54 -3.03
N VAL A 62 -13.60 5.88 -2.96
CA VAL A 62 -12.73 6.63 -2.05
C VAL A 62 -12.98 6.23 -0.60
N ASP A 63 -14.24 6.00 -0.27
CA ASP A 63 -14.61 5.63 1.10
C ASP A 63 -14.06 4.26 1.51
N ALA A 64 -13.94 3.33 0.55
CA ALA A 64 -13.38 2.01 0.84
C ALA A 64 -11.91 2.11 1.27
N GLY A 65 -11.12 2.94 0.60
CA GLY A 65 -9.73 3.16 0.97
C GLY A 65 -9.59 3.79 2.36
N ARG A 66 -10.42 4.79 2.65
CA ARG A 66 -10.41 5.44 3.97
C ARG A 66 -10.84 4.48 5.08
N ALA A 67 -11.87 3.69 4.83
CA ALA A 67 -12.35 2.71 5.81
C ALA A 67 -11.27 1.67 6.11
N PHE A 68 -10.54 1.22 5.08
CA PHE A 68 -9.45 0.28 5.24
C PHE A 68 -8.37 0.85 6.17
N VAL A 69 -7.94 2.09 5.95
CA VAL A 69 -6.91 2.72 6.78
C VAL A 69 -7.38 2.86 8.24
N LYS A 70 -8.65 3.23 8.45
CA LYS A 70 -9.22 3.32 9.79
C LYS A 70 -9.19 1.97 10.51
N GLU A 71 -9.53 0.89 9.79
CA GLU A 71 -9.48 -0.45 10.37
C GLU A 71 -8.07 -0.83 10.80
N LEU A 72 -7.05 -0.46 10.01
CA LEU A 72 -5.67 -0.70 10.40
C LEU A 72 -5.29 0.08 11.66
N GLN A 73 -5.79 1.29 11.83
CA GLN A 73 -5.57 2.07 13.04
C GLN A 73 -6.18 1.38 14.26
N ILE A 74 -7.38 0.84 14.13
CA ILE A 74 -8.05 0.09 15.18
C ILE A 74 -7.23 -1.15 15.57
N LEU A 75 -6.56 -1.76 14.61
CA LEU A 75 -5.70 -2.93 14.83
C LEU A 75 -4.31 -2.56 15.34
N ASN A 76 -4.07 -1.29 15.66
CA ASN A 76 -2.77 -0.79 16.13
C ASN A 76 -1.63 -1.04 15.14
N ASN A 77 -1.91 -0.80 13.87
CA ASN A 77 -0.92 -0.99 12.81
C ASN A 77 0.35 -0.16 13.04
N LYS A 78 1.50 -0.79 12.88
CA LYS A 78 2.80 -0.11 12.98
C LYS A 78 3.50 0.02 11.63
N ALA A 79 3.01 -0.66 10.59
CA ALA A 79 3.63 -0.62 9.26
C ALA A 79 3.33 0.72 8.59
N PRO A 80 4.28 1.30 7.85
CA PRO A 80 4.00 2.47 7.02
C PRO A 80 2.91 2.16 5.99
N ILE A 81 2.01 3.10 5.78
CA ILE A 81 0.92 2.98 4.80
C ILE A 81 1.10 4.06 3.75
N TYR A 82 1.29 3.66 2.51
CA TYR A 82 1.37 4.57 1.37
C TYR A 82 0.18 4.36 0.46
N MET A 83 -0.36 5.46 -0.06
CA MET A 83 -1.51 5.45 -0.94
C MET A 83 -1.06 5.65 -2.38
N LEU A 84 -1.68 4.93 -3.33
CA LEU A 84 -1.46 5.14 -4.76
C LEU A 84 -2.50 6.15 -5.26
N SER A 85 -2.05 7.14 -6.01
CA SER A 85 -2.90 8.20 -6.53
C SER A 85 -2.57 8.46 -8.00
N SER A 86 -3.61 8.65 -8.83
CA SER A 86 -3.40 9.00 -10.24
C SER A 86 -3.01 10.46 -10.37
N VAL A 87 -2.17 10.76 -11.37
CA VAL A 87 -1.83 12.15 -11.72
C VAL A 87 -3.12 12.90 -12.06
N GLY A 88 -3.30 14.06 -11.45
CA GLY A 88 -4.52 14.86 -11.67
C GLY A 88 -5.67 14.48 -10.75
N ASP A 89 -5.47 13.55 -9.83
CA ASP A 89 -6.47 13.19 -8.83
C ASP A 89 -6.62 14.33 -7.83
N SER A 90 -7.70 15.11 -7.94
CA SER A 90 -7.91 16.29 -7.10
C SER A 90 -8.19 15.92 -5.64
N LEU A 91 -8.63 14.69 -5.37
CA LEU A 91 -8.88 14.25 -4.01
C LEU A 91 -7.59 14.11 -3.22
N ALA A 92 -6.52 13.68 -3.86
CA ALA A 92 -5.23 13.50 -3.19
C ALA A 92 -4.67 14.82 -2.66
N SER A 93 -4.91 15.94 -3.36
CA SER A 93 -4.40 17.24 -2.94
C SER A 93 -5.16 17.84 -1.75
N ASN A 94 -6.34 17.32 -1.45
CA ASN A 94 -7.19 17.82 -0.37
C ASN A 94 -7.23 16.91 0.86
N ILE A 95 -6.46 15.83 0.85
CA ILE A 95 -6.43 14.87 1.95
C ILE A 95 -5.29 15.22 2.91
N ASP A 96 -5.63 15.28 4.19
CA ASP A 96 -4.60 15.35 5.23
C ASP A 96 -4.20 13.91 5.55
N PHE A 97 -3.05 13.50 5.01
CA PHE A 97 -2.59 12.11 5.15
C PHE A 97 -2.28 11.74 6.60
N SER A 98 -1.81 12.69 7.40
CA SER A 98 -1.51 12.40 8.79
C SER A 98 -2.76 12.11 9.60
N GLU A 99 -3.87 12.79 9.32
CA GLU A 99 -5.15 12.51 9.97
C GLU A 99 -5.69 11.12 9.61
N LEU A 100 -5.39 10.65 8.39
CA LEU A 100 -5.82 9.33 7.94
C LEU A 100 -4.88 8.23 8.40
N GLY A 101 -3.76 8.56 9.05
CA GLY A 101 -2.78 7.57 9.45
C GLY A 101 -1.89 7.10 8.31
N LEU A 102 -1.82 7.87 7.23
CA LEU A 102 -0.96 7.56 6.07
C LEU A 102 0.43 8.12 6.28
N THR A 103 1.43 7.37 5.82
CA THR A 103 2.82 7.81 5.86
C THR A 103 3.18 8.67 4.65
N GLY A 104 2.57 8.39 3.50
CA GLY A 104 2.82 9.16 2.29
C GLY A 104 2.01 8.66 1.11
N VAL A 105 2.36 9.15 -0.07
CA VAL A 105 1.65 8.87 -1.32
C VAL A 105 2.64 8.56 -2.43
N PHE A 106 2.31 7.56 -3.24
CA PHE A 106 2.96 7.32 -4.53
C PHE A 106 2.01 7.73 -5.63
N GLN A 107 2.52 8.35 -6.70
CA GLN A 107 1.71 8.72 -7.85
C GLN A 107 1.80 7.67 -8.94
N LYS A 108 0.72 7.45 -9.66
CA LYS A 108 0.67 6.61 -10.86
C LYS A 108 0.97 7.48 -12.09
N PRO A 109 1.74 6.99 -13.07
CA PRO A 109 2.42 5.70 -13.10
C PRO A 109 3.54 5.66 -12.06
N LEU A 110 3.69 4.51 -11.42
CA LEU A 110 4.64 4.36 -10.32
C LEU A 110 6.09 4.37 -10.80
N ASP A 111 6.90 5.25 -10.20
CA ASP A 111 8.34 5.31 -10.47
C ASP A 111 9.04 4.24 -9.64
N ILE A 112 9.68 3.29 -10.33
CA ILE A 112 10.38 2.17 -9.69
C ILE A 112 11.44 2.66 -8.71
N ASN A 113 12.23 3.65 -9.10
CA ASN A 113 13.30 4.17 -8.24
C ASN A 113 12.76 4.82 -6.98
N THR A 114 11.66 5.58 -7.10
CA THR A 114 10.99 6.19 -5.95
C THR A 114 10.46 5.13 -4.99
N LEU A 115 9.81 4.10 -5.52
CA LEU A 115 9.28 3.01 -4.71
C LEU A 115 10.40 2.31 -3.94
N LEU A 116 11.44 1.89 -4.63
CA LEU A 116 12.52 1.14 -4.00
C LEU A 116 13.31 1.97 -3.00
N SER A 117 13.55 3.25 -3.29
CA SER A 117 14.22 4.16 -2.35
C SER A 117 13.40 4.35 -1.08
N THR A 118 12.10 4.52 -1.23
CA THR A 118 11.18 4.69 -0.10
C THR A 118 11.17 3.44 0.79
N LEU A 119 11.10 2.26 0.17
CA LEU A 119 11.12 1.01 0.92
C LEU A 119 12.42 0.87 1.72
N LYS A 120 13.56 1.18 1.11
CA LYS A 120 14.85 1.10 1.81
C LYS A 120 14.93 2.02 3.02
N ILE A 121 14.37 3.23 2.89
CA ILE A 121 14.39 4.20 3.98
C ILE A 121 13.45 3.77 5.11
N LYS A 122 12.25 3.30 4.77
CA LYS A 122 11.21 2.99 5.76
C LYS A 122 11.35 1.63 6.42
N LEU A 123 12.05 0.70 5.79
CA LEU A 123 12.15 -0.68 6.27
C LEU A 123 13.52 -1.02 6.85
N LYS A 124 14.25 -0.04 7.28
CA LYS A 124 15.52 -0.28 7.97
C LYS A 124 15.34 -0.81 9.38
#